data_55da39c4e756701942db853c4341ac68
#
_entry.id   55da39c4e756701942db853c4341ac68
#
_cell.length_a   1.000
_cell.length_b   1.000
_cell.length_c   1.000
_cell.angle_alpha   90.00
_cell.angle_beta   90.00
_cell.angle_gamma   90.00
#
_symmetry.space_group_name_H-M   'P 1'
#
loop_
_entity.id
_entity.type
_entity.pdbx_description
1 polymer ?
#
loop_
_entity_poly.entity_id
_entity_poly.type
_entity_poly.pdbx_seq_one_letter_code
_entity_poly.pdbx_strand_id
1 'polypeptide(L)'
;MILVSTKVLSLLTGKMQMPQVVGALLAGLLLGPAVMGSLTHALFGTAYCLHPSDFLNQLAELGVIVIMFSAGMDTNAKDLKASGKSGFLVALIGVLVPLGMGTLLMRLFSPDSSLMSDIFLGTVLTATSVSITVETLREIGKLNTKVGNTILAAALIDDVLGLICLTIVTSLSGSDVNILLVLLKIVLFFVFVGVIGLLFCRFMTWYDKRVQDRNLHRFPIAGFALCLLMSWAAEALFGVADIIGAFSAGMIVAMTPKGQYIASKFSPISYLLLTPVFFANIGLKVTLPKMSGTFLLFTVCLVLVGILSKLIGCGLGAKISGFSGRESLQTGFGMACRGEVALIVANTGMAMHMIGSDYFGPIIILVVCCAVFTPIMLKFAFRGEASRQEPSPLVSNYDLSGQMDAMTDAMLTEKQKEGERHADSPQK
;
A
#
# COMPACT_ATOMS: atom_id res chain seq x y z
N MET A 1 17.45 -7.03 14.84
CA MET A 1 17.07 -8.39 14.45
C MET A 1 16.16 -8.35 13.21
N ILE A 2 15.00 -7.67 13.24
CA ILE A 2 14.04 -7.59 12.11
C ILE A 2 14.71 -7.14 10.81
N LEU A 3 15.46 -6.04 10.79
CA LEU A 3 16.09 -5.53 9.57
C LEU A 3 17.12 -6.50 8.97
N VAL A 4 17.86 -7.22 9.81
CA VAL A 4 18.82 -8.22 9.32
C VAL A 4 18.09 -9.41 8.70
N SER A 5 17.09 -9.95 9.40
CA SER A 5 16.30 -11.10 8.92
C SER A 5 15.54 -10.76 7.63
N THR A 6 14.94 -9.57 7.55
CA THR A 6 14.24 -9.12 6.34
C THR A 6 15.19 -8.99 5.16
N LYS A 7 16.37 -8.40 5.35
CA LYS A 7 17.36 -8.27 4.26
C LYS A 7 17.93 -9.62 3.82
N VAL A 8 18.23 -10.52 4.75
CA VAL A 8 18.72 -11.88 4.41
C VAL A 8 17.65 -12.64 3.61
N LEU A 9 16.40 -12.67 4.09
CA LEU A 9 15.32 -13.39 3.40
C LEU A 9 14.94 -12.72 2.08
N SER A 10 14.96 -11.38 2.01
CA SER A 10 14.73 -10.67 0.73
C SER A 10 15.82 -10.96 -0.30
N LEU A 11 17.06 -11.13 0.12
CA LEU A 11 18.15 -11.57 -0.79
C LEU A 11 17.95 -13.02 -1.24
N LEU A 12 17.50 -13.90 -0.34
CA LEU A 12 17.20 -15.30 -0.70
C LEU A 12 16.03 -15.40 -1.66
N THR A 13 14.92 -14.69 -1.41
CA THR A 13 13.78 -14.64 -2.32
C THR A 13 14.15 -14.01 -3.66
N GLY A 14 15.01 -12.98 -3.67
CA GLY A 14 15.58 -12.40 -4.89
C GLY A 14 16.36 -13.42 -5.74
N LYS A 15 17.19 -14.28 -5.11
CA LYS A 15 17.87 -15.40 -5.80
C LYS A 15 16.89 -16.42 -6.38
N MET A 16 15.74 -16.63 -5.74
CA MET A 16 14.66 -17.48 -6.23
C MET A 16 13.77 -16.77 -7.26
N GLN A 17 14.18 -15.60 -7.73
CA GLN A 17 13.40 -14.78 -8.65
C GLN A 17 12.00 -14.41 -8.10
N MET A 18 11.84 -14.32 -6.78
CA MET A 18 10.63 -13.81 -6.12
C MET A 18 10.81 -12.34 -5.73
N PRO A 19 9.72 -11.55 -5.61
CA PRO A 19 9.79 -10.19 -5.09
C PRO A 19 10.38 -10.14 -3.67
N GLN A 20 11.18 -9.12 -3.38
CA GLN A 20 11.84 -8.95 -2.08
C GLN A 20 10.84 -8.72 -0.94
N VAL A 21 9.68 -8.14 -1.26
CA VAL A 21 8.53 -7.98 -0.37
C VAL A 21 8.15 -9.30 0.30
N VAL A 22 8.14 -10.40 -0.45
CA VAL A 22 7.84 -11.74 0.07
C VAL A 22 8.85 -12.16 1.14
N GLY A 23 10.13 -11.89 0.91
CA GLY A 23 11.18 -12.18 1.89
C GLY A 23 11.02 -11.41 3.20
N ALA A 24 10.67 -10.13 3.12
CA ALA A 24 10.44 -9.32 4.32
C ALA A 24 9.21 -9.80 5.13
N LEU A 25 8.13 -10.16 4.45
CA LEU A 25 6.93 -10.71 5.09
C LEU A 25 7.20 -12.08 5.73
N LEU A 26 7.92 -12.97 5.03
CA LEU A 26 8.34 -14.27 5.56
C LEU A 26 9.27 -14.11 6.77
N ALA A 27 10.13 -13.09 6.80
CA ALA A 27 10.96 -12.79 7.96
C ALA A 27 10.11 -12.50 9.21
N GLY A 28 9.08 -11.68 9.06
CA GLY A 28 8.13 -11.41 10.14
C GLY A 28 7.38 -12.66 10.58
N LEU A 29 6.89 -13.44 9.64
CA LEU A 29 6.17 -14.70 9.92
C LEU A 29 7.05 -15.69 10.68
N LEU A 30 8.32 -15.86 10.28
CA LEU A 30 9.27 -16.77 10.93
C LEU A 30 9.63 -16.32 12.36
N LEU A 31 9.82 -15.02 12.57
CA LEU A 31 10.20 -14.47 13.88
C LEU A 31 9.00 -14.30 14.83
N GLY A 32 7.79 -14.32 14.28
CA GLY A 32 6.55 -14.08 15.00
C GLY A 32 5.98 -15.30 15.73
N PRO A 33 4.80 -15.11 16.34
CA PRO A 33 4.09 -16.16 17.08
C PRO A 33 3.75 -17.39 16.24
N ALA A 34 3.50 -17.20 14.94
CA ALA A 34 3.08 -18.26 14.04
C ALA A 34 4.10 -19.40 13.93
N VAL A 35 5.38 -19.08 13.75
CA VAL A 35 6.43 -20.10 13.54
C VAL A 35 7.33 -20.20 14.76
N MET A 36 8.07 -19.15 15.12
CA MET A 36 9.01 -19.17 16.24
C MET A 36 8.30 -19.46 17.56
N GLY A 37 7.14 -18.80 17.81
CA GLY A 37 6.35 -19.01 19.02
C GLY A 37 5.83 -20.44 19.14
N SER A 38 5.29 -20.99 18.05
CA SER A 38 4.79 -22.37 18.01
C SER A 38 5.91 -23.40 18.18
N LEU A 39 7.05 -23.18 17.51
CA LEU A 39 8.20 -24.09 17.56
C LEU A 39 8.84 -24.09 18.96
N THR A 40 9.09 -22.93 19.55
CA THR A 40 9.72 -22.83 20.89
C THR A 40 8.78 -23.32 21.97
N HIS A 41 7.48 -23.11 21.84
CA HIS A 41 6.50 -23.71 22.75
C HIS A 41 6.51 -25.23 22.68
N ALA A 42 6.61 -25.81 21.49
CA ALA A 42 6.67 -27.27 21.31
C ALA A 42 7.97 -27.87 21.86
N LEU A 43 9.11 -27.17 21.80
CA LEU A 43 10.42 -27.66 22.23
C LEU A 43 10.72 -27.37 23.70
N PHE A 44 10.31 -26.24 24.22
CA PHE A 44 10.71 -25.74 25.54
C PHE A 44 9.53 -25.51 26.51
N GLY A 45 8.29 -25.72 26.06
CA GLY A 45 7.09 -25.44 26.86
C GLY A 45 6.75 -23.94 27.02
N THR A 46 7.61 -23.06 26.52
CA THR A 46 7.44 -21.60 26.56
C THR A 46 7.60 -20.99 25.18
N ALA A 47 6.76 -20.03 24.82
CA ALA A 47 6.81 -19.38 23.51
C ALA A 47 7.82 -18.22 23.55
N TYR A 48 8.95 -18.39 22.89
CA TYR A 48 9.92 -17.31 22.64
C TYR A 48 9.74 -16.82 21.21
N CYS A 49 9.10 -15.66 21.04
CA CYS A 49 8.90 -15.04 19.72
C CYS A 49 8.93 -13.52 19.84
N LEU A 50 9.09 -12.84 18.72
CA LEU A 50 8.95 -11.41 18.64
C LEU A 50 7.46 -11.06 18.52
N HIS A 51 7.00 -10.19 19.41
CA HIS A 51 5.68 -9.58 19.33
C HIS A 51 5.80 -8.16 18.76
N PRO A 52 4.84 -7.70 17.95
CA PRO A 52 4.83 -6.32 17.52
C PRO A 52 4.65 -5.39 18.73
N SER A 53 5.64 -4.53 18.98
CA SER A 53 5.53 -3.46 19.99
C SER A 53 4.77 -2.27 19.40
N ASP A 54 4.25 -1.38 20.25
CA ASP A 54 3.57 -0.15 19.81
C ASP A 54 4.48 0.70 18.92
N PHE A 55 5.76 0.81 19.30
CA PHE A 55 6.75 1.50 18.48
C PHE A 55 6.91 0.86 17.09
N LEU A 56 6.93 -0.47 17.01
CA LEU A 56 7.05 -1.18 15.73
C LEU A 56 5.80 -0.99 14.87
N ASN A 57 4.62 -0.99 15.49
CA ASN A 57 3.37 -0.71 14.80
C ASN A 57 3.35 0.69 14.21
N GLN A 58 3.69 1.72 15.01
CA GLN A 58 3.76 3.11 14.56
C GLN A 58 4.80 3.31 13.44
N LEU A 59 5.95 2.64 13.55
CA LEU A 59 6.98 2.69 12.51
C LEU A 59 6.51 1.99 11.21
N ALA A 60 5.73 0.94 11.33
CA ALA A 60 5.14 0.24 10.18
C ALA A 60 4.05 1.10 9.51
N GLU A 61 3.21 1.79 10.28
CA GLU A 61 2.21 2.76 9.77
C GLU A 61 2.90 3.91 9.02
N LEU A 62 3.94 4.50 9.61
CA LEU A 62 4.76 5.48 8.90
C LEU A 62 5.38 4.88 7.63
N GLY A 63 5.74 3.60 7.68
CA GLY A 63 6.28 2.85 6.54
C GLY A 63 5.31 2.80 5.36
N VAL A 64 4.06 2.42 5.59
CA VAL A 64 3.06 2.35 4.51
C VAL A 64 2.71 3.73 3.96
N ILE A 65 2.63 4.75 4.82
CA ILE A 65 2.44 6.14 4.39
C ILE A 65 3.55 6.58 3.42
N VAL A 66 4.83 6.32 3.76
CA VAL A 66 5.97 6.69 2.91
C VAL A 66 6.03 5.85 1.63
N ILE A 67 5.67 4.55 1.68
CA ILE A 67 5.55 3.71 0.48
C ILE A 67 4.52 4.31 -0.48
N MET A 68 3.35 4.68 0.02
CA MET A 68 2.27 5.25 -0.80
C MET A 68 2.60 6.66 -1.30
N PHE A 69 3.24 7.48 -0.48
CA PHE A 69 3.77 8.78 -0.90
C PHE A 69 4.79 8.63 -2.04
N SER A 70 5.72 7.69 -1.92
CA SER A 70 6.70 7.41 -2.97
C SER A 70 6.04 6.89 -4.24
N ALA A 71 5.04 6.01 -4.13
CA ALA A 71 4.26 5.53 -5.26
C ALA A 71 3.49 6.66 -5.96
N GLY A 72 2.94 7.61 -5.19
CA GLY A 72 2.30 8.80 -5.72
C GLY A 72 3.29 9.69 -6.50
N MET A 73 4.52 9.86 -6.00
CA MET A 73 5.57 10.62 -6.69
C MET A 73 6.02 9.95 -7.99
N ASP A 74 6.03 8.61 -8.05
CA ASP A 74 6.40 7.85 -9.25
C ASP A 74 5.25 7.77 -10.27
N THR A 75 4.02 8.16 -9.91
CA THR A 75 2.83 8.01 -10.74
C THR A 75 2.59 9.26 -11.59
N ASN A 76 2.32 9.06 -12.89
CA ASN A 76 1.94 10.13 -13.78
C ASN A 76 0.42 10.41 -13.67
N ALA A 77 0.06 11.60 -13.19
CA ALA A 77 -1.34 11.99 -13.00
C ALA A 77 -2.18 11.93 -14.30
N LYS A 78 -1.57 12.17 -15.47
CA LYS A 78 -2.27 12.08 -16.77
C LYS A 78 -2.65 10.63 -17.11
N ASP A 79 -1.71 9.70 -16.89
CA ASP A 79 -1.90 8.28 -17.18
C ASP A 79 -2.88 7.66 -16.18
N LEU A 80 -2.82 8.06 -14.91
CA LEU A 80 -3.79 7.68 -13.90
C LEU A 80 -5.20 8.15 -14.25
N LYS A 81 -5.35 9.41 -14.68
CA LYS A 81 -6.64 9.96 -15.15
C LYS A 81 -7.16 9.22 -16.37
N ALA A 82 -6.29 8.90 -17.33
CA ALA A 82 -6.67 8.11 -18.51
C ALA A 82 -7.17 6.70 -18.14
N SER A 83 -6.61 6.11 -17.09
CA SER A 83 -7.00 4.80 -16.56
C SER A 83 -8.26 4.83 -15.67
N GLY A 84 -8.80 6.00 -15.35
CA GLY A 84 -9.89 6.15 -14.37
C GLY A 84 -11.16 5.38 -14.73
N LYS A 85 -11.59 5.37 -16.01
CA LYS A 85 -12.78 4.61 -16.45
C LYS A 85 -12.57 3.11 -16.31
N SER A 86 -11.42 2.61 -16.76
CA SER A 86 -11.05 1.20 -16.62
C SER A 86 -10.91 0.81 -15.16
N GLY A 87 -10.24 1.66 -14.36
CA GLY A 87 -10.09 1.48 -12.93
C GLY A 87 -11.44 1.41 -12.19
N PHE A 88 -12.39 2.26 -12.55
CA PHE A 88 -13.74 2.22 -11.96
C PHE A 88 -14.47 0.90 -12.25
N LEU A 89 -14.47 0.41 -13.50
CA LEU A 89 -15.09 -0.86 -13.84
C LEU A 89 -14.41 -2.04 -13.15
N VAL A 90 -13.07 -2.03 -13.10
CA VAL A 90 -12.28 -3.05 -12.39
C VAL A 90 -12.62 -3.06 -10.90
N ALA A 91 -12.67 -1.90 -10.25
CA ALA A 91 -13.01 -1.78 -8.83
C ALA A 91 -14.45 -2.21 -8.55
N LEU A 92 -15.41 -1.72 -9.34
CA LEU A 92 -16.82 -2.02 -9.12
C LEU A 92 -17.12 -3.52 -9.20
N ILE A 93 -16.67 -4.18 -10.26
CA ILE A 93 -16.85 -5.63 -10.41
C ILE A 93 -15.97 -6.38 -9.39
N GLY A 94 -14.79 -5.83 -9.10
CA GLY A 94 -13.87 -6.32 -8.09
C GLY A 94 -14.36 -6.21 -6.64
N VAL A 95 -15.38 -5.41 -6.36
CA VAL A 95 -16.11 -5.37 -5.07
C VAL A 95 -17.31 -6.31 -5.09
N LEU A 96 -18.12 -6.26 -6.15
CA LEU A 96 -19.37 -7.03 -6.22
C LEU A 96 -19.13 -8.55 -6.25
N VAL A 97 -18.12 -9.02 -6.97
CA VAL A 97 -17.84 -10.47 -7.08
C VAL A 97 -17.34 -11.05 -5.75
N PRO A 98 -16.33 -10.48 -5.05
CA PRO A 98 -15.94 -10.96 -3.72
C PRO A 98 -17.06 -10.86 -2.68
N LEU A 99 -17.84 -9.78 -2.72
CA LEU A 99 -19.00 -9.62 -1.84
C LEU A 99 -19.98 -10.79 -2.00
N GLY A 100 -20.37 -11.09 -3.23
CA GLY A 100 -21.30 -12.19 -3.53
C GLY A 100 -20.72 -13.57 -3.22
N MET A 101 -19.48 -13.83 -3.63
CA MET A 101 -18.84 -15.12 -3.39
C MET A 101 -18.55 -15.37 -1.90
N GLY A 102 -18.16 -14.34 -1.15
CA GLY A 102 -17.95 -14.43 0.29
C GLY A 102 -19.25 -14.68 1.06
N THR A 103 -20.33 -13.96 0.67
CA THR A 103 -21.68 -14.19 1.21
C THR A 103 -22.13 -15.63 0.97
N LEU A 104 -21.97 -16.12 -0.24
CA LEU A 104 -22.31 -17.51 -0.59
C LEU A 104 -21.49 -18.52 0.19
N LEU A 105 -20.17 -18.30 0.34
CA LEU A 105 -19.29 -19.17 1.11
C LEU A 105 -19.76 -19.29 2.56
N MET A 106 -20.08 -18.15 3.21
CA MET A 106 -20.55 -18.15 4.61
C MET A 106 -21.86 -18.92 4.73
N ARG A 107 -22.81 -18.67 3.84
CA ARG A 107 -24.11 -19.39 3.81
C ARG A 107 -23.96 -20.89 3.65
N LEU A 108 -22.97 -21.36 2.86
CA LEU A 108 -22.71 -22.80 2.65
C LEU A 108 -22.14 -23.49 3.88
N PHE A 109 -21.25 -22.82 4.64
CA PHE A 109 -20.62 -23.39 5.82
C PHE A 109 -21.38 -23.15 7.12
N SER A 110 -22.22 -22.14 7.16
CA SER A 110 -23.03 -21.78 8.33
C SER A 110 -24.47 -21.42 7.90
N PRO A 111 -25.31 -22.41 7.56
CA PRO A 111 -26.67 -22.19 7.09
C PRO A 111 -27.58 -21.44 8.08
N ASP A 112 -27.26 -21.56 9.38
CA ASP A 112 -28.00 -20.92 10.48
C ASP A 112 -27.55 -19.47 10.75
N SER A 113 -26.51 -18.97 10.04
CA SER A 113 -26.07 -17.59 10.19
C SER A 113 -27.09 -16.58 9.66
N SER A 114 -27.05 -15.36 10.22
CA SER A 114 -27.89 -14.27 9.69
C SER A 114 -27.38 -13.83 8.32
N LEU A 115 -28.28 -13.36 7.46
CA LEU A 115 -27.90 -12.82 6.15
C LEU A 115 -26.89 -11.67 6.29
N MET A 116 -26.98 -10.88 7.37
CA MET A 116 -26.03 -9.78 7.62
C MET A 116 -24.63 -10.30 7.94
N SER A 117 -24.52 -11.39 8.71
CA SER A 117 -23.22 -12.06 8.95
C SER A 117 -22.60 -12.57 7.65
N ASP A 118 -23.42 -13.15 6.77
CA ASP A 118 -22.96 -13.66 5.48
C ASP A 118 -22.41 -12.53 4.59
N ILE A 119 -23.18 -11.44 4.47
CA ILE A 119 -22.79 -10.25 3.70
C ILE A 119 -21.54 -9.60 4.32
N PHE A 120 -21.44 -9.61 5.66
CA PHE A 120 -20.28 -9.03 6.32
C PHE A 120 -18.98 -9.78 5.99
N LEU A 121 -19.00 -11.12 5.97
CA LEU A 121 -17.85 -11.89 5.49
C LEU A 121 -17.52 -11.56 4.03
N GLY A 122 -18.54 -11.41 3.18
CA GLY A 122 -18.38 -10.91 1.83
C GLY A 122 -17.68 -9.54 1.79
N THR A 123 -18.06 -8.62 2.68
CA THR A 123 -17.42 -7.30 2.82
C THR A 123 -15.97 -7.41 3.24
N VAL A 124 -15.58 -8.32 4.16
CA VAL A 124 -14.18 -8.60 4.49
C VAL A 124 -13.39 -8.99 3.23
N LEU A 125 -14.00 -9.79 2.34
CA LEU A 125 -13.37 -10.22 1.09
C LEU A 125 -13.29 -9.12 0.03
N THR A 126 -13.97 -7.98 0.17
CA THR A 126 -13.79 -6.85 -0.77
C THR A 126 -12.48 -6.11 -0.54
N ALA A 127 -12.00 -6.04 0.70
CA ALA A 127 -10.82 -5.26 1.06
C ALA A 127 -9.57 -5.70 0.27
N THR A 128 -8.80 -4.74 -0.25
CA THR A 128 -7.58 -4.98 -1.02
C THR A 128 -6.38 -4.31 -0.35
N SER A 129 -5.20 -4.93 -0.41
CA SER A 129 -3.95 -4.30 0.02
C SER A 129 -3.25 -3.66 -1.17
N VAL A 130 -3.33 -2.34 -1.22
CA VAL A 130 -2.70 -1.54 -2.29
C VAL A 130 -1.18 -1.54 -2.15
N SER A 131 -0.67 -1.41 -0.92
CA SER A 131 0.76 -1.26 -0.61
C SER A 131 1.61 -2.44 -1.11
N ILE A 132 1.15 -3.68 -0.89
CA ILE A 132 1.85 -4.89 -1.33
C ILE A 132 1.91 -4.96 -2.86
N THR A 133 0.80 -4.69 -3.52
CA THR A 133 0.70 -4.71 -4.98
C THR A 133 1.55 -3.63 -5.63
N VAL A 134 1.48 -2.40 -5.10
CA VAL A 134 2.24 -1.25 -5.60
C VAL A 134 3.74 -1.49 -5.48
N GLU A 135 4.21 -1.95 -4.31
CA GLU A 135 5.63 -2.23 -4.11
C GLU A 135 6.10 -3.38 -5.01
N THR A 136 5.26 -4.40 -5.20
CA THR A 136 5.56 -5.49 -6.15
C THR A 136 5.67 -4.98 -7.58
N LEU A 137 4.71 -4.16 -8.06
CA LEU A 137 4.73 -3.56 -9.40
C LEU A 137 5.94 -2.63 -9.59
N ARG A 138 6.32 -1.90 -8.55
CA ARG A 138 7.49 -1.04 -8.53
C ARG A 138 8.78 -1.87 -8.64
N GLU A 139 8.90 -2.95 -7.86
CA GLU A 139 10.06 -3.85 -7.87
C GLU A 139 10.26 -4.53 -9.24
N ILE A 140 9.17 -4.94 -9.90
CA ILE A 140 9.24 -5.54 -11.25
C ILE A 140 9.26 -4.51 -12.40
N GLY A 141 9.26 -3.20 -12.08
CA GLY A 141 9.31 -2.11 -13.07
C GLY A 141 8.06 -1.98 -13.93
N LYS A 142 6.88 -2.36 -13.41
CA LYS A 142 5.61 -2.37 -14.14
C LYS A 142 4.56 -1.38 -13.61
N LEU A 143 4.93 -0.55 -12.63
CA LEU A 143 4.02 0.43 -12.02
C LEU A 143 3.48 1.43 -13.05
N ASN A 144 4.33 1.98 -13.90
CA ASN A 144 3.98 2.99 -14.92
C ASN A 144 3.55 2.38 -16.27
N THR A 145 3.04 1.15 -16.27
CA THR A 145 2.43 0.54 -17.46
C THR A 145 0.92 0.81 -17.49
N LYS A 146 0.28 0.57 -18.63
CA LYS A 146 -1.18 0.65 -18.76
C LYS A 146 -1.90 -0.20 -17.71
N VAL A 147 -1.42 -1.42 -17.47
CA VAL A 147 -1.96 -2.33 -16.44
C VAL A 147 -1.67 -1.80 -15.05
N GLY A 148 -0.44 -1.39 -14.75
CA GLY A 148 -0.04 -0.84 -13.45
C GLY A 148 -0.86 0.40 -13.06
N ASN A 149 -1.01 1.36 -13.96
CA ASN A 149 -1.84 2.55 -13.75
C ASN A 149 -3.33 2.20 -13.56
N THR A 150 -3.83 1.15 -14.25
CA THR A 150 -5.22 0.70 -14.06
C THR A 150 -5.40 0.01 -12.72
N ILE A 151 -4.44 -0.80 -12.27
CA ILE A 151 -4.45 -1.41 -10.93
C ILE A 151 -4.44 -0.33 -9.86
N LEU A 152 -3.57 0.69 -9.99
CA LEU A 152 -3.52 1.83 -9.06
C LEU A 152 -4.85 2.58 -9.00
N ALA A 153 -5.41 2.94 -10.16
CA ALA A 153 -6.69 3.62 -10.23
C ALA A 153 -7.81 2.77 -9.63
N ALA A 154 -7.82 1.47 -9.94
CA ALA A 154 -8.81 0.54 -9.39
C ALA A 154 -8.68 0.40 -7.87
N ALA A 155 -7.45 0.30 -7.34
CA ALA A 155 -7.22 0.14 -5.91
C ALA A 155 -7.68 1.36 -5.10
N LEU A 156 -7.38 2.58 -5.58
CA LEU A 156 -7.86 3.81 -4.94
C LEU A 156 -9.39 3.91 -4.93
N ILE A 157 -10.05 3.47 -6.01
CA ILE A 157 -11.51 3.45 -6.10
C ILE A 157 -12.08 2.31 -5.24
N ASP A 158 -11.42 1.16 -5.20
CA ASP A 158 -11.80 -0.01 -4.39
C ASP A 158 -11.81 0.32 -2.90
N ASP A 159 -10.85 1.09 -2.39
CA ASP A 159 -10.82 1.55 -1.00
C ASP A 159 -12.03 2.42 -0.67
N VAL A 160 -12.41 3.32 -1.57
CA VAL A 160 -13.63 4.13 -1.42
C VAL A 160 -14.90 3.29 -1.46
N LEU A 161 -15.00 2.36 -2.43
CA LEU A 161 -16.14 1.45 -2.55
C LEU A 161 -16.23 0.49 -1.36
N GLY A 162 -15.10 0.01 -0.85
CA GLY A 162 -15.01 -0.82 0.34
C GLY A 162 -15.54 -0.10 1.59
N LEU A 163 -15.14 1.17 1.77
CA LEU A 163 -15.66 2.01 2.85
C LEU A 163 -17.19 2.22 2.73
N ILE A 164 -17.68 2.49 1.53
CA ILE A 164 -19.12 2.63 1.27
C ILE A 164 -19.83 1.30 1.58
N CYS A 165 -19.32 0.17 1.11
CA CYS A 165 -19.87 -1.15 1.36
C CYS A 165 -19.92 -1.45 2.87
N LEU A 166 -18.84 -1.26 3.59
CA LEU A 166 -18.79 -1.41 5.05
C LEU A 166 -19.83 -0.52 5.74
N THR A 167 -19.90 0.75 5.34
CA THR A 167 -20.85 1.72 5.90
C THR A 167 -22.31 1.29 5.70
N ILE A 168 -22.65 0.79 4.51
CA ILE A 168 -24.00 0.29 4.20
C ILE A 168 -24.33 -0.91 5.09
N VAL A 169 -23.42 -1.88 5.18
CA VAL A 169 -23.65 -3.11 5.93
C VAL A 169 -23.75 -2.84 7.43
N THR A 170 -22.90 -1.97 7.99
CA THR A 170 -22.96 -1.57 9.40
C THR A 170 -24.21 -0.76 9.72
N SER A 171 -24.64 0.15 8.84
CA SER A 171 -25.87 0.93 9.01
C SER A 171 -27.12 0.05 8.98
N LEU A 172 -27.19 -0.93 8.08
CA LEU A 172 -28.30 -1.89 8.01
C LEU A 172 -28.37 -2.81 9.25
N SER A 173 -27.27 -2.96 9.97
CA SER A 173 -27.19 -3.77 11.20
C SER A 173 -27.55 -2.99 12.47
N GLY A 174 -28.08 -1.77 12.35
CA GLY A 174 -28.61 -0.99 13.47
C GLY A 174 -27.61 0.02 14.07
N SER A 175 -26.50 0.33 13.39
CA SER A 175 -25.63 1.44 13.78
C SER A 175 -26.20 2.78 13.23
N ASP A 176 -26.09 3.86 14.02
CA ASP A 176 -26.51 5.22 13.63
C ASP A 176 -25.59 5.89 12.61
N VAL A 177 -25.01 5.12 11.69
CA VAL A 177 -24.09 5.65 10.68
C VAL A 177 -24.86 6.26 9.51
N ASN A 178 -24.67 7.56 9.29
CA ASN A 178 -25.33 8.28 8.20
C ASN A 178 -24.53 8.13 6.89
N ILE A 179 -25.01 7.30 5.96
CA ILE A 179 -24.38 7.03 4.65
C ILE A 179 -24.15 8.32 3.86
N LEU A 180 -25.14 9.26 3.89
CA LEU A 180 -25.03 10.53 3.17
C LEU A 180 -23.87 11.38 3.68
N LEU A 181 -23.64 11.36 5.00
CA LEU A 181 -22.50 12.07 5.62
C LEU A 181 -21.16 11.47 5.21
N VAL A 182 -21.06 10.14 5.11
CA VAL A 182 -19.85 9.45 4.64
C VAL A 182 -19.57 9.80 3.18
N LEU A 183 -20.58 9.75 2.30
CA LEU A 183 -20.43 10.14 0.90
C LEU A 183 -20.02 11.61 0.75
N LEU A 184 -20.62 12.49 1.55
CA LEU A 184 -20.25 13.91 1.58
C LEU A 184 -18.79 14.11 2.00
N LYS A 185 -18.33 13.41 3.05
CA LYS A 185 -16.93 13.46 3.49
C LYS A 185 -15.96 13.01 2.41
N ILE A 186 -16.27 11.93 1.68
CA ILE A 186 -15.45 11.45 0.56
C ILE A 186 -15.35 12.52 -0.54
N VAL A 187 -16.46 13.12 -0.94
CA VAL A 187 -16.46 14.21 -1.93
C VAL A 187 -15.64 15.40 -1.46
N LEU A 188 -15.83 15.82 -0.19
CA LEU A 188 -15.09 16.91 0.41
C LEU A 188 -13.57 16.62 0.49
N PHE A 189 -13.19 15.35 0.73
CA PHE A 189 -11.79 14.94 0.68
C PHE A 189 -11.15 15.19 -0.70
N PHE A 190 -11.80 14.79 -1.79
CA PHE A 190 -11.26 15.02 -3.14
C PHE A 190 -11.19 16.52 -3.50
N VAL A 191 -12.18 17.33 -3.05
CA VAL A 191 -12.13 18.77 -3.17
C VAL A 191 -10.95 19.35 -2.38
N PHE A 192 -10.76 18.90 -1.14
CA PHE A 192 -9.64 19.27 -0.28
C PHE A 192 -8.29 18.95 -0.93
N VAL A 193 -8.12 17.74 -1.48
CA VAL A 193 -6.91 17.33 -2.24
C VAL A 193 -6.64 18.29 -3.40
N GLY A 194 -7.68 18.64 -4.16
CA GLY A 194 -7.56 19.58 -5.28
C GLY A 194 -7.12 20.98 -4.83
N VAL A 195 -7.74 21.52 -3.78
CA VAL A 195 -7.43 22.85 -3.25
C VAL A 195 -6.00 22.89 -2.66
N ILE A 196 -5.67 21.95 -1.79
CA ILE A 196 -4.33 21.87 -1.19
C ILE A 196 -3.27 21.63 -2.26
N GLY A 197 -3.56 20.77 -3.25
CA GLY A 197 -2.65 20.54 -4.37
C GLY A 197 -2.33 21.79 -5.17
N LEU A 198 -3.34 22.57 -5.52
CA LEU A 198 -3.14 23.83 -6.23
C LEU A 198 -2.35 24.86 -5.39
N LEU A 199 -2.69 25.00 -4.11
CA LEU A 199 -2.00 25.89 -3.19
C LEU A 199 -0.54 25.48 -3.00
N PHE A 200 -0.27 24.20 -2.79
CA PHE A 200 1.08 23.68 -2.59
C PHE A 200 1.95 23.82 -3.84
N CYS A 201 1.43 23.46 -5.02
CA CYS A 201 2.16 23.62 -6.28
C CYS A 201 2.49 25.11 -6.54
N ARG A 202 1.53 26.02 -6.28
CA ARG A 202 1.76 27.46 -6.43
C ARG A 202 2.78 27.99 -5.42
N PHE A 203 2.69 27.54 -4.16
CA PHE A 203 3.66 27.88 -3.12
C PHE A 203 5.06 27.37 -3.47
N MET A 204 5.21 26.12 -3.88
CA MET A 204 6.51 25.54 -4.27
C MET A 204 7.13 26.25 -5.48
N THR A 205 6.32 26.59 -6.50
CA THR A 205 6.79 27.33 -7.67
C THR A 205 7.23 28.76 -7.30
N TRP A 206 6.49 29.42 -6.42
CA TRP A 206 6.87 30.74 -5.91
C TRP A 206 8.14 30.69 -5.06
N TYR A 207 8.23 29.68 -4.18
CA TYR A 207 9.39 29.46 -3.30
C TYR A 207 10.66 29.15 -4.11
N ASP A 208 10.58 28.27 -5.10
CA ASP A 208 11.69 27.92 -6.01
C ASP A 208 12.26 29.14 -6.73
N LYS A 209 11.40 30.08 -7.17
CA LYS A 209 11.83 31.33 -7.82
C LYS A 209 12.50 32.33 -6.89
N ARG A 210 12.16 32.31 -5.59
CA ARG A 210 12.69 33.30 -4.61
C ARG A 210 13.94 32.82 -3.89
N VAL A 211 14.07 31.53 -3.66
CA VAL A 211 15.18 30.95 -2.92
C VAL A 211 16.19 30.41 -3.94
N GLN A 212 17.04 31.32 -4.44
CA GLN A 212 18.20 30.93 -5.26
C GLN A 212 19.02 29.85 -4.53
N ASP A 213 18.86 28.60 -4.90
CA ASP A 213 19.64 27.36 -4.70
C ASP A 213 20.39 27.10 -3.36
N ARG A 214 20.19 27.89 -2.33
CA ARG A 214 20.98 27.82 -1.09
C ARG A 214 20.54 26.74 -0.08
N ASN A 215 19.35 26.14 -0.20
CA ASN A 215 18.85 25.14 0.78
C ASN A 215 17.87 24.15 0.16
N LEU A 216 18.38 23.27 -0.68
CA LEU A 216 17.61 22.19 -1.33
C LEU A 216 16.90 21.25 -0.33
N HIS A 217 17.46 21.07 0.89
CA HIS A 217 16.87 20.23 1.95
C HIS A 217 15.47 20.67 2.42
N ARG A 218 15.07 21.91 2.21
CA ARG A 218 13.75 22.41 2.59
C ARG A 218 12.62 21.83 1.73
N PHE A 219 12.90 21.45 0.48
CA PHE A 219 11.91 20.87 -0.41
C PHE A 219 11.44 19.48 0.05
N PRO A 220 12.34 18.51 0.39
CA PRO A 220 11.93 17.24 0.98
C PRO A 220 11.17 17.39 2.29
N ILE A 221 11.57 18.33 3.17
CA ILE A 221 10.88 18.59 4.44
C ILE A 221 9.45 19.05 4.18
N ALA A 222 9.26 20.02 3.26
CA ALA A 222 7.92 20.50 2.91
C ALA A 222 7.06 19.41 2.25
N GLY A 223 7.65 18.57 1.38
CA GLY A 223 6.97 17.43 0.78
C GLY A 223 6.54 16.40 1.83
N PHE A 224 7.40 16.12 2.80
CA PHE A 224 7.07 15.19 3.89
C PHE A 224 6.00 15.74 4.83
N ALA A 225 6.09 17.03 5.18
CA ALA A 225 5.06 17.70 5.96
C ALA A 225 3.70 17.64 5.26
N LEU A 226 3.66 17.87 3.93
CA LEU A 226 2.45 17.69 3.14
C LEU A 226 1.92 16.26 3.21
N CYS A 227 2.81 15.26 3.07
CA CYS A 227 2.45 13.85 3.16
C CYS A 227 1.75 13.53 4.49
N LEU A 228 2.37 13.88 5.62
CA LEU A 228 1.82 13.61 6.95
C LEU A 228 0.51 14.36 7.20
N LEU A 229 0.43 15.63 6.79
CA LEU A 229 -0.80 16.43 6.93
C LEU A 229 -1.94 15.88 6.10
N MET A 230 -1.67 15.45 4.86
CA MET A 230 -2.70 14.88 3.98
C MET A 230 -3.16 13.51 4.47
N SER A 231 -2.24 12.65 4.98
CA SER A 231 -2.58 11.36 5.59
C SER A 231 -3.45 11.56 6.83
N TRP A 232 -3.02 12.41 7.75
CA TRP A 232 -3.80 12.74 8.95
C TRP A 232 -5.17 13.33 8.62
N ALA A 233 -5.24 14.27 7.68
CA ALA A 233 -6.51 14.88 7.30
C ALA A 233 -7.45 13.87 6.62
N ALA A 234 -6.94 12.98 5.77
CA ALA A 234 -7.73 11.92 5.14
C ALA A 234 -8.45 11.08 6.20
N GLU A 235 -7.72 10.61 7.21
CA GLU A 235 -8.26 9.73 8.25
C GLU A 235 -9.09 10.51 9.28
N ALA A 236 -8.52 11.55 9.91
CA ALA A 236 -9.13 12.23 11.03
C ALA A 236 -10.32 13.12 10.66
N LEU A 237 -10.26 13.82 9.52
CA LEU A 237 -11.32 14.74 9.11
C LEU A 237 -12.36 14.09 8.20
N PHE A 238 -11.91 13.26 7.26
CA PHE A 238 -12.77 12.72 6.21
C PHE A 238 -13.12 11.25 6.40
N GLY A 239 -12.42 10.51 7.26
CA GLY A 239 -12.63 9.08 7.46
C GLY A 239 -12.25 8.24 6.24
N VAL A 240 -11.36 8.77 5.40
CA VAL A 240 -10.77 8.07 4.24
C VAL A 240 -9.41 7.55 4.67
N ALA A 241 -8.98 6.39 4.13
CA ALA A 241 -7.71 5.80 4.51
C ALA A 241 -6.52 6.78 4.34
N ASP A 242 -5.65 6.85 5.34
CA ASP A 242 -4.45 7.69 5.40
C ASP A 242 -3.52 7.49 4.19
N ILE A 243 -3.42 6.23 3.71
CA ILE A 243 -2.65 5.86 2.52
C ILE A 243 -3.10 6.59 1.25
N ILE A 244 -4.40 6.91 1.10
CA ILE A 244 -4.92 7.70 -0.03
C ILE A 244 -4.47 9.16 0.09
N GLY A 245 -4.44 9.69 1.31
CA GLY A 245 -3.88 11.01 1.61
C GLY A 245 -2.40 11.09 1.25
N ALA A 246 -1.61 10.09 1.68
CA ALA A 246 -0.18 9.98 1.34
C ALA A 246 0.07 9.90 -0.17
N PHE A 247 -0.66 9.03 -0.87
CA PHE A 247 -0.56 8.87 -2.32
C PHE A 247 -0.90 10.18 -3.06
N SER A 248 -1.98 10.85 -2.63
CA SER A 248 -2.40 12.14 -3.20
C SER A 248 -1.33 13.22 -2.98
N ALA A 249 -0.72 13.27 -1.79
CA ALA A 249 0.40 14.16 -1.52
C ALA A 249 1.60 13.88 -2.42
N GLY A 250 1.92 12.60 -2.65
CA GLY A 250 2.98 12.19 -3.58
C GLY A 250 2.73 12.68 -4.99
N MET A 251 1.52 12.51 -5.51
CA MET A 251 1.14 13.04 -6.83
C MET A 251 1.25 14.57 -6.91
N ILE A 252 0.84 15.29 -5.86
CA ILE A 252 0.97 16.75 -5.79
C ILE A 252 2.44 17.15 -5.85
N VAL A 253 3.31 16.48 -5.09
CA VAL A 253 4.76 16.72 -5.08
C VAL A 253 5.37 16.42 -6.46
N ALA A 254 4.97 15.35 -7.13
CA ALA A 254 5.42 15.01 -8.48
C ALA A 254 5.15 16.10 -9.51
N MET A 255 4.08 16.89 -9.31
CA MET A 255 3.74 18.03 -10.18
C MET A 255 4.57 19.29 -9.90
N THR A 256 5.40 19.30 -8.85
CA THR A 256 6.24 20.46 -8.50
C THR A 256 7.58 20.44 -9.26
N PRO A 257 8.24 21.60 -9.43
CA PRO A 257 9.53 21.68 -10.16
C PRO A 257 10.65 20.79 -9.57
N LYS A 258 10.59 20.51 -8.27
CA LYS A 258 11.61 19.71 -7.56
C LYS A 258 11.10 18.31 -7.17
N GLY A 259 10.01 17.83 -7.80
CA GLY A 259 9.40 16.54 -7.45
C GLY A 259 10.38 15.36 -7.52
N GLN A 260 11.18 15.26 -8.58
CA GLN A 260 12.20 14.21 -8.72
C GLN A 260 13.28 14.28 -7.64
N TYR A 261 13.74 15.48 -7.29
CA TYR A 261 14.70 15.67 -6.20
C TYR A 261 14.11 15.19 -4.86
N ILE A 262 12.86 15.55 -4.57
CA ILE A 262 12.17 15.09 -3.35
C ILE A 262 12.08 13.56 -3.35
N ALA A 263 11.65 12.94 -4.45
CA ALA A 263 11.55 11.49 -4.59
C ALA A 263 12.88 10.78 -4.32
N SER A 264 14.00 11.32 -4.82
CA SER A 264 15.32 10.75 -4.61
C SER A 264 15.76 10.69 -3.14
N LYS A 265 15.26 11.62 -2.29
CA LYS A 265 15.59 11.64 -0.86
C LYS A 265 14.75 10.65 -0.04
N PHE A 266 13.53 10.32 -0.49
CA PHE A 266 12.65 9.36 0.20
C PHE A 266 12.94 7.91 -0.17
N SER A 267 13.33 7.66 -1.40
CA SER A 267 13.56 6.31 -1.92
C SER A 267 14.54 5.47 -1.07
N PRO A 268 15.71 5.98 -0.65
CA PRO A 268 16.64 5.21 0.19
C PRO A 268 16.06 4.85 1.57
N ILE A 269 15.38 5.80 2.23
CA ILE A 269 14.80 5.58 3.57
C ILE A 269 13.66 4.56 3.49
N SER A 270 12.80 4.69 2.48
CA SER A 270 11.72 3.74 2.21
C SER A 270 12.29 2.33 2.03
N TYR A 271 13.25 2.15 1.12
CA TYR A 271 13.79 0.84 0.78
C TYR A 271 14.63 0.20 1.91
N LEU A 272 15.46 1.00 2.61
CA LEU A 272 16.39 0.46 3.61
C LEU A 272 15.72 0.14 4.95
N LEU A 273 14.74 0.94 5.34
CA LEU A 273 14.17 0.89 6.69
C LEU A 273 12.67 0.62 6.68
N LEU A 274 11.89 1.48 6.05
CA LEU A 274 10.45 1.53 6.27
C LEU A 274 9.72 0.36 5.60
N THR A 275 10.02 0.06 4.34
CA THR A 275 9.43 -1.06 3.60
C THR A 275 9.69 -2.41 4.28
N PRO A 276 10.95 -2.76 4.65
CA PRO A 276 11.21 -4.01 5.36
C PRO A 276 10.49 -4.12 6.70
N VAL A 277 10.41 -3.03 7.46
CA VAL A 277 9.72 -3.01 8.77
C VAL A 277 8.22 -3.20 8.60
N PHE A 278 7.61 -2.50 7.64
CA PHE A 278 6.18 -2.62 7.34
C PHE A 278 5.79 -4.07 7.01
N PHE A 279 6.49 -4.70 6.05
CA PHE A 279 6.16 -6.07 5.65
C PHE A 279 6.47 -7.10 6.75
N ALA A 280 7.56 -6.92 7.51
CA ALA A 280 7.83 -7.78 8.66
C ALA A 280 6.77 -7.63 9.74
N ASN A 281 6.26 -6.44 9.99
CA ASN A 281 5.20 -6.21 10.97
C ASN A 281 3.89 -6.93 10.62
N ILE A 282 3.54 -6.99 9.31
CA ILE A 282 2.41 -7.80 8.85
C ILE A 282 2.62 -9.27 9.22
N GLY A 283 3.82 -9.81 8.96
CA GLY A 283 4.15 -11.19 9.30
C GLY A 283 4.16 -11.47 10.81
N LEU A 284 4.63 -10.53 11.63
CA LEU A 284 4.67 -10.64 13.10
C LEU A 284 3.28 -10.64 13.75
N LYS A 285 2.29 -10.01 13.13
CA LYS A 285 0.91 -9.99 13.63
C LYS A 285 0.18 -11.32 13.43
N VAL A 286 0.77 -12.25 12.70
CA VAL A 286 0.15 -13.53 12.40
C VAL A 286 0.20 -14.44 13.61
N THR A 287 -0.97 -14.91 14.04
CA THR A 287 -1.14 -15.97 15.03
C THR A 287 -1.89 -17.12 14.40
N LEU A 288 -1.41 -18.35 14.58
CA LEU A 288 -2.11 -19.55 14.07
C LEU A 288 -3.04 -20.07 15.15
N PRO A 289 -4.36 -19.95 15.02
CA PRO A 289 -5.30 -20.50 15.98
C PRO A 289 -5.36 -22.02 15.86
N LYS A 290 -5.70 -22.71 16.96
CA LYS A 290 -6.06 -24.13 16.92
C LYS A 290 -7.41 -24.26 16.22
N MET A 291 -7.45 -24.90 15.06
CA MET A 291 -8.68 -25.04 14.25
C MET A 291 -9.16 -26.49 14.25
N SER A 292 -10.48 -26.68 14.30
CA SER A 292 -11.11 -27.95 14.03
C SER A 292 -11.04 -28.29 12.53
N GLY A 293 -11.28 -29.58 12.16
CA GLY A 293 -11.21 -29.98 10.75
C GLY A 293 -12.18 -29.22 9.83
N THR A 294 -13.39 -28.89 10.31
CA THR A 294 -14.39 -28.11 9.56
C THR A 294 -13.90 -26.69 9.32
N PHE A 295 -13.31 -26.05 10.35
CA PHE A 295 -12.72 -24.71 10.20
C PHE A 295 -11.48 -24.71 9.29
N LEU A 296 -10.71 -25.79 9.24
CA LEU A 296 -9.61 -25.92 8.30
C LEU A 296 -10.11 -25.96 6.85
N LEU A 297 -11.16 -26.75 6.58
CA LEU A 297 -11.79 -26.80 5.26
C LEU A 297 -12.36 -25.42 4.86
N PHE A 298 -13.07 -24.78 5.79
CA PHE A 298 -13.57 -23.40 5.58
C PHE A 298 -12.43 -22.45 5.23
N THR A 299 -11.31 -22.51 5.96
CA THR A 299 -10.13 -21.66 5.73
C THR A 299 -9.55 -21.85 4.32
N VAL A 300 -9.40 -23.10 3.88
CA VAL A 300 -8.92 -23.40 2.53
C VAL A 300 -9.87 -22.85 1.47
N CYS A 301 -11.18 -23.07 1.65
CA CYS A 301 -12.20 -22.51 0.75
C CYS A 301 -12.19 -20.97 0.77
N LEU A 302 -12.02 -20.33 1.94
CA LEU A 302 -11.95 -18.89 2.10
C LEU A 302 -10.75 -18.30 1.36
N VAL A 303 -9.58 -18.92 1.45
CA VAL A 303 -8.37 -18.50 0.72
C VAL A 303 -8.59 -18.62 -0.79
N LEU A 304 -9.12 -19.74 -1.25
CA LEU A 304 -9.40 -19.96 -2.68
C LEU A 304 -10.44 -18.95 -3.19
N VAL A 305 -11.55 -18.78 -2.49
CA VAL A 305 -12.59 -17.80 -2.86
C VAL A 305 -12.03 -16.39 -2.79
N GLY A 306 -11.22 -16.05 -1.78
CA GLY A 306 -10.60 -14.74 -1.66
C GLY A 306 -9.73 -14.37 -2.86
N ILE A 307 -8.89 -15.29 -3.33
CA ILE A 307 -8.04 -15.07 -4.50
C ILE A 307 -8.86 -15.08 -5.79
N LEU A 308 -9.69 -16.12 -6.01
CA LEU A 308 -10.43 -16.31 -7.25
C LEU A 308 -11.47 -15.23 -7.47
N SER A 309 -12.14 -14.75 -6.42
CA SER A 309 -13.17 -13.70 -6.54
C SER A 309 -12.62 -12.39 -7.09
N LYS A 310 -11.45 -11.95 -6.62
CA LYS A 310 -10.78 -10.74 -7.18
C LYS A 310 -10.20 -11.01 -8.55
N LEU A 311 -9.59 -12.17 -8.76
CA LEU A 311 -9.06 -12.55 -10.05
C LEU A 311 -10.15 -12.52 -11.13
N ILE A 312 -11.31 -13.11 -10.84
CA ILE A 312 -12.46 -13.13 -11.74
C ILE A 312 -13.08 -11.73 -11.85
N GLY A 313 -13.38 -11.09 -10.72
CA GLY A 313 -14.07 -9.79 -10.70
C GLY A 313 -13.26 -8.69 -11.39
N CYS A 314 -12.02 -8.48 -10.96
CA CYS A 314 -11.16 -7.46 -11.55
C CYS A 314 -10.69 -7.83 -12.96
N GLY A 315 -10.44 -9.12 -13.23
CA GLY A 315 -10.11 -9.62 -14.56
C GLY A 315 -11.25 -9.39 -15.56
N LEU A 316 -12.50 -9.66 -15.19
CA LEU A 316 -13.68 -9.35 -16.00
C LEU A 316 -13.84 -7.85 -16.20
N GLY A 317 -13.67 -7.02 -15.16
CA GLY A 317 -13.71 -5.57 -15.28
C GLY A 317 -12.68 -5.02 -16.27
N ALA A 318 -11.46 -5.55 -16.23
CA ALA A 318 -10.41 -5.22 -17.19
C ALA A 318 -10.78 -5.69 -18.61
N LYS A 319 -11.31 -6.91 -18.75
CA LYS A 319 -11.73 -7.46 -20.05
C LYS A 319 -12.82 -6.62 -20.70
N ILE A 320 -13.83 -6.22 -19.93
CA ILE A 320 -14.92 -5.34 -20.38
C ILE A 320 -14.36 -3.96 -20.77
N SER A 321 -13.31 -3.50 -20.10
CA SER A 321 -12.61 -2.25 -20.42
C SER A 321 -11.71 -2.35 -21.67
N GLY A 322 -11.71 -3.47 -22.40
CA GLY A 322 -10.96 -3.66 -23.63
C GLY A 322 -9.51 -4.11 -23.46
N PHE A 323 -9.15 -4.66 -22.29
CA PHE A 323 -7.84 -5.25 -22.06
C PHE A 323 -7.74 -6.65 -22.70
N SER A 324 -6.55 -7.04 -23.13
CA SER A 324 -6.27 -8.40 -23.59
C SER A 324 -6.49 -9.41 -22.47
N GLY A 325 -6.64 -10.69 -22.79
CA GLY A 325 -6.80 -11.73 -21.78
C GLY A 325 -5.65 -11.79 -20.77
N ARG A 326 -4.41 -11.54 -21.23
CA ARG A 326 -3.22 -11.50 -20.40
C ARG A 326 -3.21 -10.27 -19.49
N GLU A 327 -3.47 -9.08 -20.02
CA GLU A 327 -3.59 -7.85 -19.23
C GLU A 327 -4.72 -7.93 -18.18
N SER A 328 -5.84 -8.60 -18.53
CA SER A 328 -6.94 -8.85 -17.61
C SER A 328 -6.52 -9.76 -16.45
N LEU A 329 -5.74 -10.81 -16.75
CA LEU A 329 -5.18 -11.70 -15.74
C LEU A 329 -4.18 -10.97 -14.82
N GLN A 330 -3.31 -10.13 -15.39
CA GLN A 330 -2.37 -9.28 -14.64
C GLN A 330 -3.12 -8.32 -13.70
N THR A 331 -4.19 -7.69 -14.20
CA THR A 331 -5.04 -6.79 -13.40
C THR A 331 -5.72 -7.57 -12.27
N GLY A 332 -6.27 -8.74 -12.55
CA GLY A 332 -6.90 -9.60 -11.55
C GLY A 332 -5.93 -10.04 -10.45
N PHE A 333 -4.72 -10.48 -10.78
CA PHE A 333 -3.70 -10.81 -9.79
C PHE A 333 -3.23 -9.58 -9.00
N GLY A 334 -3.08 -8.43 -9.65
CA GLY A 334 -2.69 -7.20 -8.97
C GLY A 334 -3.71 -6.76 -7.91
N MET A 335 -4.98 -7.07 -8.09
CA MET A 335 -6.06 -6.74 -7.15
C MET A 335 -6.38 -7.87 -6.15
N ALA A 336 -5.74 -9.04 -6.25
CA ALA A 336 -6.03 -10.20 -5.40
C ALA A 336 -5.41 -10.11 -3.99
N CYS A 337 -4.52 -9.15 -3.74
CA CYS A 337 -3.84 -8.99 -2.45
C CYS A 337 -4.80 -8.56 -1.34
N ARG A 338 -4.64 -9.16 -0.16
CA ARG A 338 -5.32 -8.78 1.09
C ARG A 338 -4.27 -8.36 2.09
N GLY A 339 -4.62 -7.39 2.96
CA GLY A 339 -3.71 -6.87 3.98
C GLY A 339 -4.44 -6.47 5.26
N GLU A 340 -3.90 -5.44 5.90
CA GLU A 340 -4.38 -4.90 7.17
C GLU A 340 -5.84 -4.43 7.12
N VAL A 341 -6.29 -3.88 6.00
CA VAL A 341 -7.69 -3.39 5.84
C VAL A 341 -8.69 -4.52 6.06
N ALA A 342 -8.42 -5.73 5.54
CA ALA A 342 -9.29 -6.89 5.75
C ALA A 342 -9.38 -7.27 7.25
N LEU A 343 -8.28 -7.15 7.99
CA LEU A 343 -8.25 -7.41 9.44
C LEU A 343 -8.99 -6.33 10.23
N ILE A 344 -8.89 -5.06 9.82
CA ILE A 344 -9.64 -3.96 10.44
C ILE A 344 -11.14 -4.17 10.24
N VAL A 345 -11.57 -4.48 9.02
CA VAL A 345 -12.98 -4.79 8.73
C VAL A 345 -13.45 -6.00 9.56
N ALA A 346 -12.66 -7.08 9.64
CA ALA A 346 -12.99 -8.24 10.44
C ALA A 346 -13.11 -7.92 11.94
N ASN A 347 -12.18 -7.13 12.49
CA ASN A 347 -12.25 -6.67 13.89
C ASN A 347 -13.52 -5.82 14.15
N THR A 348 -13.87 -4.94 13.23
CA THR A 348 -15.11 -4.17 13.31
C THR A 348 -16.33 -5.09 13.35
N GLY A 349 -16.36 -6.11 12.50
CA GLY A 349 -17.45 -7.10 12.49
C GLY A 349 -17.56 -7.91 13.78
N MET A 350 -16.44 -8.28 14.38
CA MET A 350 -16.45 -8.94 15.70
C MET A 350 -16.93 -8.01 16.81
N ALA A 351 -16.47 -6.76 16.82
CA ALA A 351 -16.90 -5.76 17.81
C ALA A 351 -18.41 -5.48 17.73
N MET A 352 -18.99 -5.57 16.54
CA MET A 352 -20.42 -5.42 16.28
C MET A 352 -21.20 -6.74 16.39
N HIS A 353 -20.57 -7.83 16.80
CA HIS A 353 -21.17 -9.19 16.87
C HIS A 353 -21.77 -9.69 15.55
N MET A 354 -21.28 -9.18 14.41
CA MET A 354 -21.74 -9.61 13.08
C MET A 354 -21.06 -10.89 12.63
N ILE A 355 -19.81 -11.11 13.03
CA ILE A 355 -19.06 -12.38 12.80
C ILE A 355 -18.51 -12.89 14.13
N GLY A 356 -18.50 -14.22 14.29
CA GLY A 356 -17.94 -14.86 15.46
C GLY A 356 -16.42 -14.76 15.50
N SER A 357 -15.83 -14.76 16.71
CA SER A 357 -14.37 -14.73 16.92
C SER A 357 -13.64 -15.89 16.23
N ASP A 358 -14.32 -17.01 16.02
CA ASP A 358 -13.75 -18.20 15.39
C ASP A 358 -13.36 -17.98 13.92
N TYR A 359 -14.04 -17.06 13.23
CA TYR A 359 -13.73 -16.71 11.83
C TYR A 359 -12.49 -15.81 11.67
N PHE A 360 -12.00 -15.20 12.76
CA PHE A 360 -10.84 -14.32 12.70
C PHE A 360 -9.55 -15.05 12.28
N GLY A 361 -9.36 -16.27 12.82
CA GLY A 361 -8.22 -17.10 12.44
C GLY A 361 -8.16 -17.42 10.94
N PRO A 362 -9.23 -17.95 10.32
CA PRO A 362 -9.35 -18.09 8.88
C PRO A 362 -9.04 -16.84 8.08
N ILE A 363 -9.53 -15.67 8.54
CA ILE A 363 -9.26 -14.39 7.87
C ILE A 363 -7.78 -13.99 7.95
N ILE A 364 -7.11 -14.20 9.09
CA ILE A 364 -5.66 -13.99 9.20
C ILE A 364 -4.91 -14.86 8.18
N ILE A 365 -5.24 -16.15 8.09
CA ILE A 365 -4.60 -17.06 7.14
C ILE A 365 -4.86 -16.63 5.68
N LEU A 366 -6.06 -16.19 5.36
CA LEU A 366 -6.39 -15.61 4.06
C LEU A 366 -5.44 -14.44 3.73
N VAL A 367 -5.30 -13.48 4.65
CA VAL A 367 -4.45 -12.29 4.47
C VAL A 367 -3.00 -12.71 4.20
N VAL A 368 -2.45 -13.62 5.00
CA VAL A 368 -1.07 -14.11 4.84
C VAL A 368 -0.88 -14.82 3.50
N CYS A 369 -1.79 -15.73 3.16
CA CYS A 369 -1.72 -16.44 1.89
C CYS A 369 -1.78 -15.49 0.70
N CYS A 370 -2.69 -14.50 0.72
CA CYS A 370 -2.81 -13.49 -0.33
C CYS A 370 -1.56 -12.61 -0.41
N ALA A 371 -1.02 -12.18 0.73
CA ALA A 371 0.17 -11.32 0.78
C ALA A 371 1.43 -12.00 0.23
N VAL A 372 1.55 -13.32 0.39
CA VAL A 372 2.65 -14.12 -0.19
C VAL A 372 2.37 -14.47 -1.65
N PHE A 373 1.16 -14.93 -1.95
CA PHE A 373 0.83 -15.50 -3.25
C PHE A 373 0.71 -14.45 -4.35
N THR A 374 0.12 -13.28 -4.04
CA THR A 374 -0.12 -12.22 -5.03
C THR A 374 1.16 -11.70 -5.67
N PRO A 375 2.23 -11.32 -4.94
CA PRO A 375 3.48 -10.87 -5.56
C PRO A 375 4.10 -11.93 -6.49
N ILE A 376 4.02 -13.20 -6.10
CA ILE A 376 4.54 -14.31 -6.90
C ILE A 376 3.74 -14.43 -8.20
N MET A 377 2.42 -14.49 -8.12
CA MET A 377 1.54 -14.61 -9.28
C MET A 377 1.63 -13.41 -10.21
N LEU A 378 1.73 -12.20 -9.65
CA LEU A 378 1.88 -10.98 -10.41
C LEU A 378 3.18 -11.01 -11.25
N LYS A 379 4.29 -11.40 -10.62
CA LYS A 379 5.57 -11.57 -11.35
C LYS A 379 5.48 -12.60 -12.45
N PHE A 380 4.82 -13.74 -12.22
CA PHE A 380 4.60 -14.75 -13.27
C PHE A 380 3.73 -14.22 -14.41
N ALA A 381 2.67 -13.48 -14.12
CA ALA A 381 1.78 -12.92 -15.12
C ALA A 381 2.50 -11.90 -16.04
N PHE A 382 3.48 -11.16 -15.53
CA PHE A 382 4.31 -10.24 -16.31
C PHE A 382 5.55 -10.89 -16.96
N ARG A 383 5.80 -12.20 -16.75
CA ARG A 383 6.96 -12.90 -17.32
C ARG A 383 6.93 -12.87 -18.85
N GLY A 384 8.06 -12.52 -19.47
CA GLY A 384 8.22 -12.45 -20.95
C GLY A 384 7.78 -11.13 -21.57
N GLU A 385 7.27 -10.16 -20.80
CA GLU A 385 7.18 -8.79 -21.25
C GLU A 385 8.55 -8.13 -21.04
N ALA A 386 9.15 -7.61 -22.13
CA ALA A 386 10.37 -6.84 -22.02
C ALA A 386 10.18 -5.79 -20.92
N SER A 387 10.93 -5.89 -19.85
CA SER A 387 11.10 -4.76 -18.97
C SER A 387 11.72 -3.68 -19.84
N ARG A 388 11.02 -2.60 -20.12
CA ARG A 388 11.71 -1.34 -20.31
C ARG A 388 12.41 -1.12 -18.99
N GLN A 389 13.61 -1.64 -18.86
CA GLN A 389 14.58 -1.18 -17.92
C GLN A 389 15.00 0.22 -18.40
N GLU A 390 14.14 1.18 -18.15
CA GLU A 390 14.69 2.43 -17.65
C GLU A 390 15.44 2.01 -16.39
N PRO A 391 16.73 2.40 -16.24
CA PRO A 391 17.49 2.08 -15.03
C PRO A 391 16.56 2.42 -13.87
N SER A 392 16.46 1.49 -12.89
CA SER A 392 15.45 1.62 -11.84
C SER A 392 15.46 3.06 -11.37
N PRO A 393 14.31 3.74 -11.19
CA PRO A 393 14.31 5.14 -10.74
C PRO A 393 15.19 5.38 -9.53
N LEU A 394 15.45 4.31 -8.75
CA LEU A 394 16.39 4.26 -7.65
C LEU A 394 17.85 4.54 -8.07
N VAL A 395 18.34 3.95 -9.16
CA VAL A 395 19.74 4.15 -9.59
C VAL A 395 19.87 5.51 -10.27
N SER A 396 18.95 5.87 -11.17
CA SER A 396 18.99 7.19 -11.83
C SER A 396 18.75 8.34 -10.85
N ASN A 397 17.84 8.17 -9.87
CA ASN A 397 17.59 9.18 -8.84
C ASN A 397 18.74 9.28 -7.83
N TYR A 398 19.45 8.18 -7.56
CA TYR A 398 20.62 8.20 -6.69
C TYR A 398 21.77 8.93 -7.37
N ASP A 399 22.03 8.65 -8.64
CA ASP A 399 23.03 9.35 -9.44
C ASP A 399 22.70 10.84 -9.60
N LEU A 400 21.44 11.17 -9.86
CA LEU A 400 20.97 12.56 -9.95
C LEU A 400 21.12 13.31 -8.62
N SER A 401 20.78 12.65 -7.51
CA SER A 401 20.94 13.21 -6.16
C SER A 401 22.40 13.44 -5.82
N GLY A 402 23.28 12.48 -6.10
CA GLY A 402 24.72 12.61 -5.89
C GLY A 402 25.35 13.71 -6.74
N GLN A 403 24.94 13.85 -8.00
CA GLN A 403 25.39 14.93 -8.88
C GLN A 403 24.90 16.30 -8.39
N MET A 404 23.65 16.42 -7.95
CA MET A 404 23.13 17.69 -7.43
C MET A 404 23.76 18.08 -6.09
N ASP A 405 24.02 17.11 -5.20
CA ASP A 405 24.73 17.36 -3.94
C ASP A 405 26.20 17.78 -4.22
N ALA A 406 26.89 17.11 -5.15
CA ALA A 406 28.24 17.47 -5.57
C ALA A 406 28.32 18.86 -6.24
N MET A 407 27.33 19.23 -7.07
CA MET A 407 27.24 20.58 -7.66
C MET A 407 26.99 21.64 -6.57
N THR A 408 26.17 21.34 -5.59
CA THR A 408 25.89 22.25 -4.47
C THR A 408 27.13 22.48 -3.61
N ASP A 409 27.87 21.42 -3.30
CA ASP A 409 29.11 21.50 -2.53
C ASP A 409 30.20 22.25 -3.31
N ALA A 410 30.31 22.04 -4.62
CA ALA A 410 31.23 22.78 -5.49
C ALA A 410 30.91 24.29 -5.50
N MET A 411 29.63 24.67 -5.65
CA MET A 411 29.19 26.07 -5.61
C MET A 411 29.44 26.72 -4.24
N LEU A 412 29.24 25.99 -3.14
CA LEU A 412 29.53 26.50 -1.79
C LEU A 412 31.01 26.73 -1.58
N THR A 413 31.86 25.82 -2.07
CA THR A 413 33.32 25.94 -1.99
C THR A 413 33.84 27.11 -2.83
N GLU A 414 33.25 27.34 -3.99
CA GLU A 414 33.63 28.47 -4.87
C GLU A 414 33.25 29.82 -4.25
N LYS A 415 32.07 29.93 -3.64
CA LYS A 415 31.65 31.13 -2.91
C LYS A 415 32.46 31.41 -1.66
N GLN A 416 32.91 30.38 -0.95
CA GLN A 416 33.82 30.56 0.18
C GLN A 416 35.17 31.14 -0.30
N LYS A 417 35.71 30.63 -1.38
CA LYS A 417 36.94 31.13 -1.98
C LYS A 417 36.83 32.57 -2.50
N GLU A 418 35.66 32.96 -3.05
CA GLU A 418 35.39 34.32 -3.47
C GLU A 418 35.25 35.25 -2.25
N GLY A 419 34.60 34.79 -1.17
CA GLY A 419 34.50 35.57 0.07
C GLY A 419 35.86 35.81 0.73
N GLU A 420 36.77 34.82 0.72
CA GLU A 420 38.13 34.95 1.23
C GLU A 420 38.99 35.90 0.35
N ARG A 421 38.84 35.88 -0.99
CA ARG A 421 39.53 36.78 -1.90
C ARG A 421 39.08 38.24 -1.75
N HIS A 422 37.82 38.47 -1.37
CA HIS A 422 37.33 39.82 -1.10
C HIS A 422 37.71 40.33 0.30
N ALA A 423 37.97 39.46 1.24
CA ALA A 423 38.46 39.82 2.58
C ALA A 423 39.98 40.19 2.57
N ASP A 424 40.74 39.59 1.66
CA ASP A 424 42.23 39.83 1.51
C ASP A 424 42.58 40.96 0.55
N SER A 425 41.63 41.68 -0.03
CA SER A 425 41.93 42.84 -0.86
C SER A 425 42.22 44.07 0.05
N PRO A 426 43.46 44.61 0.00
CA PRO A 426 43.79 45.77 0.84
C PRO A 426 42.96 46.97 0.42
N GLN A 427 42.27 47.54 1.41
CA GLN A 427 41.65 48.85 1.25
C GLN A 427 42.69 49.87 0.88
N LYS A 428 42.62 50.36 -0.37
CA LYS A 428 43.35 51.55 -0.82
C LYS A 428 42.52 52.77 -0.59
#